data_de84ebe0005090b795f3534d24f1c50f
#
_entry.id   de84ebe0005090b795f3534d24f1c50f
#
_cell.length_a   1.000
_cell.length_b   1.000
_cell.length_c   1.000
_cell.angle_alpha   90.00
_cell.angle_beta   90.00
_cell.angle_gamma   90.00
#
_symmetry.space_group_name_H-M   'P 1'
#
loop_
_entity.id
_entity.type
_entity.pdbx_description
1 polymer ?
#
loop_
_entity_poly.entity_id
_entity_poly.type
_entity_poly.pdbx_seq_one_letter_code
_entity_poly.pdbx_strand_id
1 'polypeptide(L)'
;MKEFSPIKEGKVREVYDNGDSLIIVATDRISAFDVILKNKVTKKGAILTQMSKFWFDFTKDILPNHMISVDVKDMPEFFQNEKYDGNSMMCKKLDMLPIECIVRGYITGSGWESYKENGTVCGIKLPDAAFLTCCRDYGDAKAAPGPNGGYGLIV
;
A
#
# COMPACT_ATOMS: atom_id res chain seq x y z
N MET A 1 9.08 30.01 -10.20
CA MET A 1 8.97 28.69 -9.51
C MET A 1 8.63 27.64 -10.55
N LYS A 2 9.27 26.49 -10.52
CA LYS A 2 8.89 25.37 -11.39
C LYS A 2 7.51 24.89 -10.94
N GLU A 3 6.53 24.95 -11.84
CA GLU A 3 5.16 24.48 -11.53
C GLU A 3 5.18 22.96 -11.55
N PHE A 4 4.87 22.32 -10.42
CA PHE A 4 4.76 20.87 -10.30
C PHE A 4 3.31 20.47 -10.52
N SER A 5 3.06 19.73 -11.60
CA SER A 5 1.80 19.00 -11.79
C SER A 5 2.04 17.50 -11.60
N PRO A 6 1.09 16.76 -11.02
CA PRO A 6 1.26 15.32 -10.87
C PRO A 6 1.31 14.63 -12.23
N ILE A 7 2.33 13.80 -12.46
CA ILE A 7 2.42 12.96 -13.66
C ILE A 7 1.43 11.78 -13.62
N LYS A 8 1.00 11.42 -12.41
CA LYS A 8 -0.04 10.41 -12.18
C LYS A 8 -0.84 10.77 -10.94
N GLU A 9 -2.14 10.85 -11.10
CA GLU A 9 -3.09 10.98 -10.00
C GLU A 9 -3.86 9.68 -9.82
N GLY A 10 -3.57 8.98 -8.74
CA GLY A 10 -4.28 7.76 -8.34
C GLY A 10 -5.46 8.07 -7.43
N LYS A 11 -6.21 7.04 -7.05
CA LYS A 11 -7.38 7.17 -6.17
C LYS A 11 -7.04 7.85 -4.84
N VAL A 12 -5.86 7.55 -4.28
CA VAL A 12 -5.42 8.01 -2.95
C VAL A 12 -3.99 8.53 -2.91
N ARG A 13 -3.30 8.59 -4.03
CA ARG A 13 -1.91 9.07 -4.14
C ARG A 13 -1.74 9.95 -5.36
N GLU A 14 -0.78 10.87 -5.27
CA GLU A 14 -0.31 11.71 -6.37
C GLU A 14 1.18 11.48 -6.55
N VAL A 15 1.65 11.40 -7.79
CA VAL A 15 3.05 11.17 -8.13
C VAL A 15 3.55 12.35 -8.95
N TYR A 16 4.67 12.92 -8.54
CA TYR A 16 5.31 14.05 -9.18
C TYR A 16 6.70 13.66 -9.68
N ASP A 17 7.05 14.12 -10.86
CA ASP A 17 8.39 13.92 -11.43
C ASP A 17 9.33 15.04 -10.94
N ASN A 18 10.38 14.66 -10.25
CA ASN A 18 11.43 15.57 -9.77
C ASN A 18 12.77 15.38 -10.51
N GLY A 19 12.72 14.92 -11.77
CA GLY A 19 13.91 14.63 -12.56
C GLY A 19 14.47 13.24 -12.24
N ASP A 20 15.50 13.16 -11.42
CA ASP A 20 16.14 11.89 -11.04
C ASP A 20 15.40 11.14 -9.95
N SER A 21 14.35 11.74 -9.39
CA SER A 21 13.54 11.15 -8.31
C SER A 21 12.05 11.34 -8.57
N LEU A 22 11.23 10.64 -7.81
CA LEU A 22 9.79 10.84 -7.74
C LEU A 22 9.42 11.37 -6.36
N ILE A 23 8.39 12.22 -6.31
CA ILE A 23 7.76 12.60 -5.05
C ILE A 23 6.36 12.00 -5.04
N ILE A 24 6.11 11.13 -4.09
CA ILE A 24 4.83 10.45 -3.90
C ILE A 24 4.13 11.09 -2.73
N VAL A 25 2.93 11.63 -2.97
CA VAL A 25 2.10 12.27 -1.95
C VAL A 25 0.92 11.37 -1.64
N ALA A 26 0.85 10.88 -0.42
CA ALA A 26 -0.32 10.16 0.08
C ALA A 26 -1.39 11.16 0.51
N THR A 27 -2.60 10.99 0.00
CA THR A 27 -3.71 11.90 0.30
C THR A 27 -4.63 11.34 1.38
N ASP A 28 -5.44 12.21 1.98
CA ASP A 28 -6.46 11.84 2.93
C ASP A 28 -7.73 11.24 2.28
N ARG A 29 -7.72 11.14 0.94
CA ARG A 29 -8.80 10.47 0.19
C ARG A 29 -8.90 9.00 0.58
N ILE A 30 -10.11 8.47 0.62
CA ILE A 30 -10.38 7.05 0.80
C ILE A 30 -11.12 6.51 -0.42
N SER A 31 -10.87 5.26 -0.74
CA SER A 31 -11.50 4.55 -1.85
C SER A 31 -12.02 3.22 -1.36
N ALA A 32 -13.24 2.88 -1.77
CA ALA A 32 -13.85 1.59 -1.54
C ALA A 32 -14.54 1.12 -2.83
N PHE A 33 -14.41 -0.15 -3.19
CA PHE A 33 -14.94 -0.72 -4.42
C PHE A 33 -14.59 0.12 -5.67
N ASP A 34 -13.35 0.59 -5.72
CA ASP A 34 -12.82 1.43 -6.79
C ASP A 34 -13.44 2.84 -6.92
N VAL A 35 -14.31 3.23 -5.99
CA VAL A 35 -14.92 4.55 -5.92
C VAL A 35 -14.22 5.40 -4.88
N ILE A 36 -13.83 6.62 -5.25
CA ILE A 36 -13.30 7.61 -4.30
C ILE A 36 -14.50 8.18 -3.52
N LEU A 37 -14.47 8.01 -2.21
CA LEU A 37 -15.53 8.51 -1.34
C LEU A 37 -15.43 10.02 -1.17
N LYS A 38 -16.59 10.68 -0.96
CA LYS A 38 -16.65 12.13 -0.76
C LYS A 38 -15.94 12.58 0.51
N ASN A 39 -16.01 11.75 1.57
CA ASN A 39 -15.39 12.05 2.85
C ASN A 39 -13.90 11.68 2.82
N LYS A 40 -13.09 12.50 3.47
CA LYS A 40 -11.66 12.26 3.69
C LYS A 40 -11.44 11.81 5.14
N VAL A 41 -10.37 11.09 5.37
CA VAL A 41 -9.91 10.74 6.73
C VAL A 41 -8.69 11.59 7.06
N THR A 42 -8.87 12.54 7.95
CA THR A 42 -7.83 13.49 8.35
C THR A 42 -6.54 12.77 8.81
N LYS A 43 -5.40 13.21 8.29
CA LYS A 43 -4.06 12.66 8.56
C LYS A 43 -3.84 11.23 8.06
N LYS A 44 -4.77 10.63 7.30
CA LYS A 44 -4.56 9.28 6.74
C LYS A 44 -3.28 9.24 5.88
N GLY A 45 -3.08 10.25 5.02
CA GLY A 45 -1.89 10.33 4.17
C GLY A 45 -0.61 10.34 4.99
N ALA A 46 -0.56 11.17 6.02
CA ALA A 46 0.60 11.27 6.91
C ALA A 46 0.87 9.95 7.66
N ILE A 47 -0.16 9.32 8.21
CA ILE A 47 -0.03 8.03 8.90
C ILE A 47 0.55 6.97 7.96
N LEU A 48 0.02 6.85 6.74
CA LEU A 48 0.50 5.87 5.76
C LEU A 48 1.95 6.12 5.34
N THR A 49 2.34 7.38 5.15
CA THR A 49 3.73 7.72 4.83
C THR A 49 4.68 7.37 5.97
N GLN A 50 4.31 7.69 7.22
CA GLN A 50 5.14 7.36 8.39
C GLN A 50 5.21 5.85 8.64
N MET A 51 4.13 5.11 8.41
CA MET A 51 4.16 3.65 8.45
C MET A 51 5.10 3.06 7.39
N SER A 52 5.05 3.58 6.17
CA SER A 52 5.97 3.15 5.10
C SER A 52 7.42 3.44 5.47
N LYS A 53 7.70 4.65 5.99
CA LYS A 53 9.04 5.02 6.50
C LYS A 53 9.52 4.04 7.56
N PHE A 54 8.69 3.76 8.57
CA PHE A 54 9.04 2.82 9.64
C PHE A 54 9.45 1.46 9.07
N TRP A 55 8.64 0.89 8.15
CA TRP A 55 8.94 -0.42 7.59
C TRP A 55 10.16 -0.41 6.69
N PHE A 56 10.37 0.63 5.88
CA PHE A 56 11.58 0.77 5.06
C PHE A 56 12.85 0.88 5.93
N ASP A 57 12.79 1.62 7.02
CA ASP A 57 13.91 1.71 7.96
C ASP A 57 14.15 0.38 8.70
N PHE A 58 13.08 -0.31 9.10
CA PHE A 58 13.14 -1.58 9.80
C PHE A 58 13.69 -2.72 8.93
N THR A 59 13.36 -2.74 7.66
CA THR A 59 13.73 -3.82 6.74
C THR A 59 14.97 -3.50 5.88
N LYS A 60 15.61 -2.35 6.05
CA LYS A 60 16.73 -1.89 5.21
C LYS A 60 17.92 -2.85 5.14
N ASP A 61 18.15 -3.62 6.22
CA ASP A 61 19.22 -4.60 6.31
C ASP A 61 18.86 -5.94 5.63
N ILE A 62 17.57 -6.12 5.29
CA ILE A 62 17.06 -7.31 4.59
C ILE A 62 17.01 -7.06 3.10
N LEU A 63 16.45 -5.92 2.68
CA LEU A 63 16.26 -5.55 1.28
C LEU A 63 16.43 -4.03 1.08
N PRO A 64 17.25 -3.61 0.10
CA PRO A 64 17.29 -2.21 -0.29
C PRO A 64 15.92 -1.71 -0.75
N ASN A 65 15.57 -0.48 -0.40
CA ASN A 65 14.31 0.14 -0.80
C ASN A 65 14.52 1.42 -1.62
N HIS A 66 13.44 1.97 -2.12
CA HIS A 66 13.46 3.14 -3.00
C HIS A 66 13.30 4.47 -2.26
N MET A 67 13.06 4.47 -0.95
CA MET A 67 12.90 5.71 -0.18
C MET A 67 14.23 6.48 -0.11
N ILE A 68 14.16 7.79 -0.38
CA ILE A 68 15.27 8.72 -0.22
C ILE A 68 15.05 9.55 1.05
N SER A 69 13.92 10.24 1.15
CA SER A 69 13.57 11.07 2.30
C SER A 69 12.05 11.23 2.44
N VAL A 70 11.60 11.48 3.65
CA VAL A 70 10.22 11.93 3.96
C VAL A 70 10.19 13.34 4.53
N ASP A 71 11.34 13.99 4.70
CA ASP A 71 11.42 15.39 5.14
C ASP A 71 11.21 16.30 3.92
N VAL A 72 10.20 17.15 4.00
CA VAL A 72 9.90 18.11 2.91
C VAL A 72 11.02 19.12 2.68
N LYS A 73 11.91 19.31 3.66
CA LYS A 73 13.10 20.18 3.52
C LYS A 73 14.10 19.64 2.49
N ASP A 74 14.12 18.32 2.26
CA ASP A 74 14.95 17.69 1.25
C ASP A 74 14.30 17.75 -0.15
N MET A 75 13.06 18.23 -0.25
CA MET A 75 12.27 18.31 -1.47
C MET A 75 12.30 19.73 -2.05
N PRO A 76 11.91 19.92 -3.32
CA PRO A 76 11.77 21.26 -3.90
C PRO A 76 10.84 22.17 -3.08
N GLU A 77 11.10 23.47 -3.13
CA GLU A 77 10.37 24.50 -2.38
C GLU A 77 8.83 24.39 -2.51
N PHE A 78 8.34 23.95 -3.68
CA PHE A 78 6.91 23.69 -3.91
C PHE A 78 6.28 22.75 -2.88
N PHE A 79 7.05 21.77 -2.36
CA PHE A 79 6.56 20.78 -1.37
C PHE A 79 6.83 21.20 0.07
N GLN A 80 7.61 22.28 0.32
CA GLN A 80 7.99 22.73 1.65
C GLN A 80 6.89 23.55 2.32
N ASN A 81 5.74 22.95 2.51
CA ASN A 81 4.60 23.59 3.18
C ASN A 81 3.73 22.54 3.90
N GLU A 82 2.82 23.00 4.77
CA GLU A 82 1.97 22.15 5.61
C GLU A 82 1.08 21.17 4.84
N LYS A 83 0.76 21.46 3.57
CA LYS A 83 -0.06 20.56 2.74
C LYS A 83 0.67 19.24 2.45
N TYR A 84 2.00 19.29 2.33
CA TYR A 84 2.83 18.16 1.92
C TYR A 84 3.66 17.58 3.06
N ASP A 85 3.72 18.30 4.20
CA ASP A 85 4.49 17.85 5.35
C ASP A 85 3.88 16.58 5.96
N GLY A 86 4.76 15.61 6.20
CA GLY A 86 4.43 14.32 6.79
C GLY A 86 3.74 13.32 5.85
N ASN A 87 3.15 13.74 4.72
CA ASN A 87 2.44 12.86 3.78
C ASN A 87 3.18 12.65 2.45
N SER A 88 4.36 13.23 2.30
CA SER A 88 5.18 13.16 1.10
C SER A 88 6.40 12.26 1.31
N MET A 89 6.80 11.56 0.27
CA MET A 89 7.99 10.71 0.25
C MET A 89 8.74 10.92 -1.07
N MET A 90 10.01 11.28 -0.98
CA MET A 90 10.92 11.32 -2.12
C MET A 90 11.52 9.93 -2.33
N CYS A 91 11.41 9.42 -3.54
CA CYS A 91 11.79 8.06 -3.90
C CYS A 91 12.72 8.04 -5.11
N LYS A 92 13.56 7.02 -5.19
CA LYS A 92 14.32 6.70 -6.40
C LYS A 92 13.36 6.41 -7.55
N LYS A 93 13.72 6.85 -8.75
CA LYS A 93 13.00 6.52 -9.97
C LYS A 93 13.46 5.14 -10.44
N LEU A 94 12.57 4.16 -10.38
CA LEU A 94 12.86 2.76 -10.70
C LEU A 94 11.92 2.28 -11.81
N ASP A 95 12.41 1.33 -12.60
CA ASP A 95 11.58 0.60 -13.54
C ASP A 95 10.76 -0.45 -12.78
N MET A 96 9.45 -0.27 -12.79
CA MET A 96 8.54 -1.18 -12.08
C MET A 96 8.22 -2.41 -12.92
N LEU A 97 8.30 -3.58 -12.31
CA LEU A 97 7.78 -4.80 -12.91
C LEU A 97 6.25 -4.68 -13.07
N PRO A 98 5.67 -5.16 -14.19
CA PRO A 98 4.23 -5.09 -14.44
C PRO A 98 3.45 -6.17 -13.68
N ILE A 99 3.79 -6.40 -12.42
CA ILE A 99 3.17 -7.38 -11.53
C ILE A 99 2.90 -6.75 -10.16
N GLU A 100 1.81 -7.14 -9.55
CA GLU A 100 1.48 -6.80 -8.16
C GLU A 100 1.71 -8.01 -7.27
N CYS A 101 2.62 -7.87 -6.29
CA CYS A 101 2.90 -8.93 -5.31
C CYS A 101 2.11 -8.65 -4.03
N ILE A 102 1.19 -9.55 -3.69
CA ILE A 102 0.36 -9.42 -2.49
C ILE A 102 0.69 -10.57 -1.54
N VAL A 103 1.26 -10.24 -0.38
CA VAL A 103 1.47 -11.21 0.71
C VAL A 103 0.26 -11.15 1.64
N ARG A 104 -0.34 -12.31 1.90
CA ARG A 104 -1.51 -12.43 2.77
C ARG A 104 -1.16 -13.31 3.96
N GLY A 105 -1.46 -12.82 5.18
CA GLY A 105 -1.34 -13.64 6.40
C GLY A 105 -2.42 -14.72 6.49
N TYR A 106 -3.53 -14.56 5.76
CA TYR A 106 -4.67 -15.46 5.77
C TYR A 106 -5.23 -15.66 4.36
N ILE A 107 -5.87 -16.82 4.12
CA ILE A 107 -6.52 -17.10 2.84
C ILE A 107 -7.87 -16.36 2.82
N THR A 108 -7.93 -15.24 2.12
CA THR A 108 -9.12 -14.39 2.01
C THR A 108 -9.31 -13.89 0.57
N GLY A 109 -10.48 -13.31 0.27
CA GLY A 109 -10.78 -12.74 -1.04
C GLY A 109 -10.62 -13.75 -2.18
N SER A 110 -9.98 -13.35 -3.27
CA SER A 110 -9.78 -14.20 -4.46
C SER A 110 -9.03 -15.51 -4.18
N GLY A 111 -8.11 -15.51 -3.21
CA GLY A 111 -7.43 -16.73 -2.77
C GLY A 111 -8.39 -17.73 -2.12
N TRP A 112 -9.31 -17.24 -1.30
CA TRP A 112 -10.34 -18.07 -0.69
C TRP A 112 -11.34 -18.63 -1.72
N GLU A 113 -11.76 -17.82 -2.68
CA GLU A 113 -12.64 -18.28 -3.76
C GLU A 113 -11.98 -19.42 -4.57
N SER A 114 -10.72 -19.23 -4.97
CA SER A 114 -9.94 -20.27 -5.66
C SER A 114 -9.79 -21.54 -4.83
N TYR A 115 -9.50 -21.40 -3.52
CA TYR A 115 -9.37 -22.54 -2.62
C TYR A 115 -10.68 -23.31 -2.45
N LYS A 116 -11.82 -22.63 -2.31
CA LYS A 116 -13.14 -23.28 -2.25
C LYS A 116 -13.48 -24.06 -3.50
N GLU A 117 -13.11 -23.52 -4.66
CA GLU A 117 -13.44 -24.10 -5.96
C GLU A 117 -12.64 -25.38 -6.26
N ASN A 118 -11.34 -25.35 -5.97
CA ASN A 118 -10.44 -26.40 -6.45
C ASN A 118 -9.31 -26.81 -5.47
N GLY A 119 -9.34 -26.31 -4.24
CA GLY A 119 -8.32 -26.60 -3.22
C GLY A 119 -6.95 -25.98 -3.49
N THR A 120 -6.86 -25.01 -4.44
CA THR A 120 -5.58 -24.38 -4.82
C THR A 120 -5.60 -22.88 -4.61
N VAL A 121 -4.42 -22.29 -4.41
CA VAL A 121 -4.21 -20.83 -4.47
C VAL A 121 -2.99 -20.58 -5.37
N CYS A 122 -3.15 -19.74 -6.39
CA CYS A 122 -2.12 -19.49 -7.40
C CYS A 122 -1.55 -20.77 -8.04
N GLY A 123 -2.42 -21.79 -8.26
CA GLY A 123 -2.02 -23.08 -8.82
C GLY A 123 -1.33 -24.04 -7.84
N ILE A 124 -1.09 -23.63 -6.61
CA ILE A 124 -0.47 -24.45 -5.56
C ILE A 124 -1.58 -25.13 -4.76
N LYS A 125 -1.57 -26.47 -4.72
CA LYS A 125 -2.52 -27.25 -3.90
C LYS A 125 -2.22 -27.05 -2.42
N LEU A 126 -3.24 -26.66 -1.65
CA LEU A 126 -3.13 -26.49 -0.20
C LEU A 126 -3.76 -27.67 0.53
N PRO A 127 -3.32 -27.96 1.76
CA PRO A 127 -3.95 -28.99 2.61
C PRO A 127 -5.40 -28.63 2.94
N ASP A 128 -6.23 -29.64 3.15
CA ASP A 128 -7.65 -29.45 3.54
C ASP A 128 -7.79 -28.72 4.89
N ALA A 129 -6.76 -28.78 5.74
CA ALA A 129 -6.70 -28.09 7.03
C ALA A 129 -6.29 -26.60 6.92
N ALA A 130 -5.91 -26.09 5.75
CA ALA A 130 -5.48 -24.69 5.59
C ALA A 130 -6.57 -23.70 6.03
N PHE A 131 -7.84 -24.05 5.82
CA PHE A 131 -8.98 -23.27 6.29
C PHE A 131 -9.07 -23.24 7.83
N LEU A 132 -8.88 -24.38 8.50
CA LEU A 132 -8.98 -24.48 9.95
C LEU A 132 -7.89 -23.70 10.68
N THR A 133 -6.68 -23.68 10.14
CA THR A 133 -5.58 -22.90 10.70
C THR A 133 -5.84 -21.40 10.57
N CYS A 134 -6.33 -20.96 9.42
CA CYS A 134 -6.69 -19.57 9.17
C CYS A 134 -7.80 -19.06 10.11
N CYS A 135 -8.83 -19.88 10.38
CA CYS A 135 -9.95 -19.51 11.23
C CYS A 135 -9.65 -19.65 12.73
N ARG A 136 -8.72 -20.53 13.09
CA ARG A 136 -8.40 -20.83 14.49
C ARG A 136 -7.68 -19.68 15.20
N ASP A 137 -6.83 -18.95 14.47
CA ASP A 137 -6.07 -17.84 15.02
C ASP A 137 -6.91 -16.56 15.19
N TYR A 138 -8.12 -16.50 14.62
CA TYR A 138 -9.06 -15.38 14.76
C TYR A 138 -10.20 -15.61 15.77
N GLY A 139 -10.18 -16.68 16.51
CA GLY A 139 -11.06 -16.91 17.66
C GLY A 139 -12.52 -17.23 17.35
N ASP A 140 -13.00 -17.02 16.12
CA ASP A 140 -14.38 -17.34 15.73
C ASP A 140 -14.44 -17.94 14.32
N ALA A 141 -14.55 -19.27 14.28
CA ALA A 141 -14.74 -20.03 13.04
C ALA A 141 -16.05 -19.68 12.28
N LYS A 142 -16.83 -18.72 12.78
CA LYS A 142 -18.08 -18.24 12.19
C LYS A 142 -17.92 -16.98 11.35
N ALA A 143 -16.78 -16.32 11.39
CA ALA A 143 -16.51 -15.20 10.52
C ALA A 143 -16.04 -15.74 9.16
N ALA A 144 -16.98 -16.07 8.30
CA ALA A 144 -16.68 -16.15 6.88
C ALA A 144 -16.00 -14.84 6.48
N PRO A 145 -14.87 -14.86 5.74
CA PRO A 145 -14.23 -13.64 5.28
C PRO A 145 -15.28 -12.82 4.55
N GLY A 146 -15.48 -11.58 4.99
CA GLY A 146 -16.33 -10.65 4.29
C GLY A 146 -15.86 -10.50 2.84
N PRO A 147 -16.71 -10.08 1.92
CA PRO A 147 -16.42 -10.02 0.49
C PRO A 147 -15.21 -9.17 0.11
N ASN A 148 -14.61 -8.48 1.06
CA ASN A 148 -13.45 -7.60 0.87
C ASN A 148 -12.36 -7.75 1.95
N GLY A 149 -12.41 -8.80 2.73
CA GLY A 149 -11.51 -9.00 3.85
C GLY A 149 -10.15 -9.58 3.42
N GLY A 150 -9.29 -8.77 2.95
CA GLY A 150 -7.89 -9.09 2.79
C GLY A 150 -7.04 -8.00 3.43
N TYR A 151 -6.36 -8.28 4.51
CA TYR A 151 -5.23 -7.45 4.94
C TYR A 151 -4.02 -7.86 4.12
N GLY A 152 -3.81 -7.23 2.99
CA GLY A 152 -2.59 -7.36 2.22
C GLY A 152 -1.58 -6.36 2.74
N LEU A 153 -0.40 -6.81 3.15
CA LEU A 153 0.76 -5.92 3.19
C LEU A 153 1.16 -5.72 1.72
N ILE A 154 0.94 -4.51 1.21
CA ILE A 154 1.48 -4.12 -0.08
C ILE A 154 2.91 -3.69 0.21
N VAL A 155 3.87 -4.48 -0.20
CA VAL A 155 5.28 -4.13 -0.20
C VAL A 155 5.60 -3.35 -1.46
#